data_de1790bc71d1e74c728b3a903ddb63e6
#
_entry.id   de1790bc71d1e74c728b3a903ddb63e6
#
_cell.length_a   1.000
_cell.length_b   1.000
_cell.length_c   1.000
_cell.angle_alpha   90.00
_cell.angle_beta   90.00
_cell.angle_gamma   90.00
#
_symmetry.space_group_name_H-M   'P 1'
#
loop_
_entity.id
_entity.type
_entity.pdbx_description
1 polymer ?
#
loop_
_entity_poly.entity_id
_entity_poly.type
_entity_poly.pdbx_seq_one_letter_code
_entity_poly.pdbx_strand_id
1 'polypeptide(L)'
;ADRIACEDTRHSGQLLSHHGISGKPLVSLHDHNEARRAPEIIAAARAGETIAVISDAGMPGISDPGYRLVQACIETGTPFEVLPGPSAVITALIGSGFPCHAFRFGGFLSVKSGKRRSALTAAVESEETGIFFESPHRIVSTLEILAEIDPAARTCVARELTKKFETYHRGTAAEVLAYFKTHPPKGEIVILVHAAEK
;
A
#
# COMPACT_ATOMS: atom_id res chain seq x y z
N ALA A 1 -18.06 17.09 4.83
CA ALA A 1 -18.62 15.81 5.29
C ALA A 1 -19.26 16.00 6.68
N ASP A 2 -20.34 15.27 6.92
CA ASP A 2 -21.04 15.26 8.21
C ASP A 2 -20.41 14.28 9.17
N ARG A 3 -19.82 13.21 8.63
CA ARG A 3 -19.16 12.12 9.36
C ARG A 3 -17.89 11.69 8.63
N ILE A 4 -16.94 11.11 9.38
CA ILE A 4 -15.70 10.57 8.81
C ILE A 4 -15.57 9.11 9.22
N ALA A 5 -15.49 8.21 8.23
CA ALA A 5 -15.13 6.82 8.42
C ALA A 5 -13.61 6.66 8.24
N CYS A 6 -12.95 6.05 9.22
CA CYS A 6 -11.49 5.95 9.25
C CYS A 6 -11.02 4.66 9.94
N GLU A 7 -9.82 4.24 9.66
CA GLU A 7 -9.26 2.98 10.17
C GLU A 7 -9.00 3.08 11.69
N ASP A 8 -8.12 3.98 12.10
CA ASP A 8 -7.91 4.30 13.52
C ASP A 8 -8.40 5.72 13.84
N THR A 9 -9.47 5.80 14.65
CA THR A 9 -10.09 7.07 15.04
C THR A 9 -9.16 7.98 15.84
N ARG A 10 -8.16 7.43 16.53
CA ARG A 10 -7.16 8.19 17.28
C ARG A 10 -6.17 8.85 16.34
N HIS A 11 -5.65 8.09 15.37
CA HIS A 11 -4.73 8.59 14.36
C HIS A 11 -5.40 9.65 13.49
N SER A 12 -6.55 9.34 12.95
CA SER A 12 -7.35 10.28 12.15
C SER A 12 -7.75 11.53 12.95
N GLY A 13 -8.08 11.38 14.24
CA GLY A 13 -8.37 12.50 15.11
C GLY A 13 -7.19 13.47 15.27
N GLN A 14 -5.96 12.97 15.35
CA GLN A 14 -4.76 13.80 15.36
C GLN A 14 -4.57 14.57 14.04
N LEU A 15 -4.75 13.90 12.90
CA LEU A 15 -4.67 14.52 11.57
C LEU A 15 -5.69 15.65 11.43
N LEU A 16 -6.95 15.39 11.79
CA LEU A 16 -8.02 16.39 11.71
C LEU A 16 -7.73 17.59 12.62
N SER A 17 -7.27 17.34 13.84
CA SER A 17 -6.88 18.39 14.78
C SER A 17 -5.73 19.24 14.22
N HIS A 18 -4.73 18.61 13.61
CA HIS A 18 -3.62 19.33 12.96
C HIS A 18 -4.09 20.27 11.85
N HIS A 19 -5.15 19.91 11.13
CA HIS A 19 -5.77 20.74 10.10
C HIS A 19 -6.89 21.65 10.62
N GLY A 20 -7.07 21.78 11.93
CA GLY A 20 -8.10 22.62 12.52
C GLY A 20 -9.53 22.12 12.29
N ILE A 21 -9.71 20.87 11.90
CA ILE A 21 -11.02 20.24 11.69
C ILE A 21 -11.48 19.62 13.00
N SER A 22 -12.56 20.15 13.57
CA SER A 22 -13.13 19.68 14.84
C SER A 22 -14.63 19.39 14.73
N GLY A 23 -15.16 18.69 15.73
CA GLY A 23 -16.61 18.44 15.85
C GLY A 23 -17.19 17.46 14.84
N LYS A 24 -16.34 16.73 14.06
CA LYS A 24 -16.81 15.70 13.14
C LYS A 24 -16.87 14.34 13.84
N PRO A 25 -18.04 13.66 13.83
CA PRO A 25 -18.14 12.29 14.33
C PRO A 25 -17.21 11.35 13.55
N LEU A 26 -16.41 10.58 14.27
CA LEU A 26 -15.53 9.55 13.70
C LEU A 26 -16.17 8.18 13.87
N VAL A 27 -16.15 7.39 12.78
CA VAL A 27 -16.62 6.01 12.74
C VAL A 27 -15.47 5.09 12.35
N SER A 28 -15.17 4.12 13.19
CA SER A 28 -14.14 3.12 12.86
C SER A 28 -14.59 2.24 11.70
N LEU A 29 -13.74 2.17 10.66
CA LEU A 29 -13.89 1.33 9.47
C LEU A 29 -12.55 0.65 9.20
N HIS A 30 -12.43 -0.64 9.49
CA HIS A 30 -11.23 -1.46 9.27
C HIS A 30 -11.63 -2.84 8.73
N ASP A 31 -10.69 -3.60 8.21
CA ASP A 31 -10.94 -4.89 7.54
C ASP A 31 -11.84 -5.86 8.32
N HIS A 32 -11.71 -5.89 9.66
CA HIS A 32 -12.48 -6.80 10.50
C HIS A 32 -13.93 -6.34 10.74
N ASN A 33 -14.27 -5.07 10.51
CA ASN A 33 -15.61 -4.55 10.75
C ASN A 33 -16.30 -4.01 9.49
N GLU A 34 -15.59 -3.87 8.37
CA GLU A 34 -16.09 -3.26 7.14
C GLU A 34 -17.38 -3.90 6.65
N ALA A 35 -17.48 -5.24 6.66
CA ALA A 35 -18.68 -5.95 6.22
C ALA A 35 -19.93 -5.56 7.03
N ARG A 36 -19.77 -5.27 8.32
CA ARG A 36 -20.86 -4.83 9.21
C ARG A 36 -21.13 -3.33 9.06
N ARG A 37 -20.06 -2.53 8.91
CA ARG A 37 -20.17 -1.08 8.86
C ARG A 37 -20.66 -0.54 7.51
N ALA A 38 -20.36 -1.20 6.41
CA ALA A 38 -20.78 -0.74 5.09
C ALA A 38 -22.30 -0.51 4.98
N PRO A 39 -23.19 -1.42 5.39
CA PRO A 39 -24.63 -1.15 5.39
C PRO A 39 -25.05 0.05 6.24
N GLU A 40 -24.41 0.27 7.40
CA GLU A 40 -24.70 1.43 8.28
C GLU A 40 -24.31 2.75 7.58
N ILE A 41 -23.15 2.77 6.93
CA ILE A 41 -22.65 3.94 6.17
C ILE A 41 -23.56 4.21 4.96
N ILE A 42 -23.97 3.18 4.22
CA ILE A 42 -24.90 3.29 3.09
C ILE A 42 -26.23 3.87 3.55
N ALA A 43 -26.78 3.37 4.65
CA ALA A 43 -28.05 3.87 5.19
C ALA A 43 -27.97 5.36 5.55
N ALA A 44 -26.89 5.79 6.20
CA ALA A 44 -26.66 7.18 6.55
C ALA A 44 -26.50 8.08 5.29
N ALA A 45 -25.74 7.62 4.29
CA ALA A 45 -25.59 8.34 3.02
C ALA A 45 -26.93 8.50 2.29
N ARG A 46 -27.77 7.47 2.27
CA ARG A 46 -29.11 7.52 1.70
C ARG A 46 -30.08 8.42 2.47
N ALA A 47 -29.84 8.61 3.76
CA ALA A 47 -30.56 9.58 4.58
C ALA A 47 -30.09 11.03 4.38
N GLY A 48 -29.12 11.27 3.49
CA GLY A 48 -28.62 12.59 3.12
C GLY A 48 -27.31 13.01 3.82
N GLU A 49 -26.68 12.13 4.61
CA GLU A 49 -25.38 12.44 5.21
C GLU A 49 -24.26 12.34 4.14
N THR A 50 -23.34 13.30 4.17
CA THR A 50 -22.06 13.24 3.42
C THR A 50 -20.99 12.61 4.29
N ILE A 51 -20.43 11.47 3.87
CA ILE A 51 -19.46 10.70 4.63
C ILE A 51 -18.12 10.71 3.91
N ALA A 52 -17.08 11.19 4.57
CA ALA A 52 -15.71 11.06 4.07
C ALA A 52 -15.11 9.74 4.56
N VAL A 53 -14.42 9.03 3.67
CA VAL A 53 -13.65 7.82 4.02
C VAL A 53 -12.16 8.15 3.90
N ILE A 54 -11.42 7.92 4.97
CA ILE A 54 -9.97 8.17 5.01
C ILE A 54 -9.26 6.94 5.59
N SER A 55 -8.04 6.69 5.13
CA SER A 55 -7.14 5.68 5.69
C SER A 55 -6.06 6.34 6.56
N ASP A 56 -5.31 5.55 7.30
CA ASP A 56 -4.20 6.03 8.14
C ASP A 56 -3.02 6.50 7.28
N ALA A 57 -2.82 5.89 6.10
CA ALA A 57 -1.78 6.29 5.14
C ALA A 57 -2.18 5.92 3.70
N GLY A 58 -2.10 6.87 2.79
CA GLY A 58 -2.40 6.64 1.37
C GLY A 58 -3.88 6.73 1.03
N MET A 59 -4.29 6.00 -0.01
CA MET A 59 -5.68 5.96 -0.48
C MET A 59 -6.44 4.80 0.15
N PRO A 60 -7.67 5.01 0.65
CA PRO A 60 -8.55 3.94 1.10
C PRO A 60 -8.74 2.86 0.02
N GLY A 61 -8.89 1.60 0.42
CA GLY A 61 -9.12 0.46 -0.47
C GLY A 61 -7.87 -0.16 -1.10
N ILE A 62 -6.69 0.44 -0.98
CA ILE A 62 -5.42 -0.11 -1.48
C ILE A 62 -4.61 -0.67 -0.31
N SER A 63 -4.79 -1.94 -0.01
CA SER A 63 -4.27 -2.62 1.19
C SER A 63 -4.81 -2.06 2.50
N ASP A 64 -5.88 -1.29 2.43
CA ASP A 64 -6.61 -0.65 3.50
C ASP A 64 -8.12 -0.93 3.34
N PRO A 65 -8.96 -0.70 4.36
CA PRO A 65 -10.41 -0.84 4.25
C PRO A 65 -10.99 0.17 3.22
N GLY A 66 -12.11 -0.21 2.60
CA GLY A 66 -12.83 0.63 1.64
C GLY A 66 -13.37 -0.13 0.43
N TYR A 67 -12.76 -1.26 0.06
CA TYR A 67 -13.17 -2.05 -1.09
C TYR A 67 -14.63 -2.54 -0.98
N ARG A 68 -15.02 -3.13 0.16
CA ARG A 68 -16.39 -3.63 0.37
C ARG A 68 -17.40 -2.50 0.43
N LEU A 69 -17.03 -1.35 0.97
CA LEU A 69 -17.89 -0.17 1.00
C LEU A 69 -18.16 0.34 -0.41
N VAL A 70 -17.12 0.44 -1.25
CA VAL A 70 -17.27 0.84 -2.66
C VAL A 70 -18.17 -0.16 -3.42
N GLN A 71 -17.96 -1.47 -3.22
CA GLN A 71 -18.84 -2.49 -3.80
C GLN A 71 -20.30 -2.29 -3.36
N ALA A 72 -20.54 -2.08 -2.06
CA ALA A 72 -21.88 -1.84 -1.54
C ALA A 72 -22.51 -0.55 -2.10
N CYS A 73 -21.73 0.50 -2.32
CA CYS A 73 -22.21 1.71 -3.01
C CYS A 73 -22.68 1.39 -4.43
N ILE A 74 -21.90 0.62 -5.19
CA ILE A 74 -22.25 0.22 -6.57
C ILE A 74 -23.52 -0.64 -6.58
N GLU A 75 -23.58 -1.67 -5.74
CA GLU A 75 -24.70 -2.60 -5.66
C GLU A 75 -26.02 -1.91 -5.27
N THR A 76 -25.93 -0.90 -4.42
CA THR A 76 -27.09 -0.19 -3.90
C THR A 76 -27.45 1.07 -4.70
N GLY A 77 -26.63 1.45 -5.69
CA GLY A 77 -26.79 2.72 -6.42
C GLY A 77 -26.56 3.95 -5.55
N THR A 78 -25.81 3.83 -4.44
CA THR A 78 -25.49 4.96 -3.58
C THR A 78 -24.34 5.76 -4.21
N PRO A 79 -24.50 7.06 -4.47
CA PRO A 79 -23.46 7.88 -5.09
C PRO A 79 -22.19 7.92 -4.24
N PHE A 80 -21.04 7.86 -4.89
CA PHE A 80 -19.75 8.09 -4.24
C PHE A 80 -18.78 8.74 -5.22
N GLU A 81 -17.76 9.39 -4.70
CA GLU A 81 -16.70 10.04 -5.45
C GLU A 81 -15.35 9.58 -4.93
N VAL A 82 -14.42 9.29 -5.83
CA VAL A 82 -13.03 8.97 -5.49
C VAL A 82 -12.16 10.19 -5.71
N LEU A 83 -11.62 10.73 -4.65
CA LEU A 83 -10.66 11.83 -4.73
C LEU A 83 -9.25 11.28 -4.91
N PRO A 84 -8.45 11.79 -5.88
CA PRO A 84 -7.06 11.38 -6.01
C PRO A 84 -6.27 11.78 -4.76
N GLY A 85 -5.42 10.88 -4.28
CA GLY A 85 -4.66 11.06 -3.06
C GLY A 85 -3.25 10.47 -3.15
N PRO A 86 -2.48 10.54 -2.05
CA PRO A 86 -1.14 9.98 -1.98
C PRO A 86 -1.19 8.47 -2.18
N SER A 87 -0.18 7.94 -2.89
CA SER A 87 -0.05 6.51 -3.16
C SER A 87 1.40 6.07 -3.06
N ALA A 88 1.71 5.23 -2.09
CA ALA A 88 3.04 4.66 -1.93
C ALA A 88 3.47 3.84 -3.16
N VAL A 89 2.51 3.18 -3.83
CA VAL A 89 2.75 2.38 -5.04
C VAL A 89 3.28 3.27 -6.17
N ILE A 90 2.57 4.34 -6.49
CA ILE A 90 2.95 5.25 -7.58
C ILE A 90 4.20 6.06 -7.22
N THR A 91 4.31 6.52 -5.98
CA THR A 91 5.49 7.25 -5.49
C THR A 91 6.75 6.37 -5.57
N ALA A 92 6.66 5.11 -5.12
CA ALA A 92 7.75 4.16 -5.22
C ALA A 92 8.14 3.87 -6.68
N LEU A 93 7.14 3.67 -7.56
CA LEU A 93 7.37 3.38 -8.98
C LEU A 93 8.14 4.51 -9.65
N ILE A 94 7.66 5.75 -9.52
CA ILE A 94 8.34 6.91 -10.11
C ILE A 94 9.74 7.07 -9.51
N GLY A 95 9.85 7.00 -8.18
CA GLY A 95 11.12 7.14 -7.49
C GLY A 95 12.09 5.99 -7.74
N SER A 96 11.65 4.82 -8.18
CA SER A 96 12.52 3.69 -8.51
C SER A 96 13.39 3.94 -9.76
N GLY A 97 12.87 4.70 -10.72
CA GLY A 97 13.45 4.85 -12.06
C GLY A 97 13.23 3.63 -12.95
N PHE A 98 12.36 2.70 -12.58
CA PHE A 98 11.99 1.54 -13.41
C PHE A 98 10.94 1.92 -14.45
N PRO A 99 10.74 1.08 -15.51
CA PRO A 99 9.68 1.30 -16.47
C PRO A 99 8.32 1.44 -15.80
N CYS A 100 7.61 2.53 -16.10
CA CYS A 100 6.33 2.87 -15.46
C CYS A 100 5.12 2.79 -16.40
N HIS A 101 5.33 2.45 -17.69
CA HIS A 101 4.26 2.32 -18.67
C HIS A 101 3.39 1.06 -18.45
N ALA A 102 3.99 0.01 -17.85
CA ALA A 102 3.29 -1.20 -17.43
C ALA A 102 3.87 -1.68 -16.08
N PHE A 103 3.00 -1.88 -15.10
CA PHE A 103 3.40 -2.35 -13.79
C PHE A 103 2.29 -3.18 -13.14
N ARG A 104 2.67 -4.04 -12.22
CA ARG A 104 1.75 -4.88 -11.46
C ARG A 104 1.95 -4.67 -9.97
N PHE A 105 0.92 -4.21 -9.27
CA PHE A 105 0.89 -4.17 -7.82
C PHE A 105 0.33 -5.49 -7.26
N GLY A 106 1.10 -6.16 -6.43
CA GLY A 106 0.76 -7.46 -5.85
C GLY A 106 0.36 -7.41 -4.37
N GLY A 107 0.19 -6.21 -3.78
CA GLY A 107 -0.10 -6.06 -2.35
C GLY A 107 1.06 -6.50 -1.45
N PHE A 108 0.76 -6.96 -0.24
CA PHE A 108 1.77 -7.52 0.65
C PHE A 108 2.24 -8.90 0.19
N LEU A 109 3.56 -9.09 0.14
CA LEU A 109 4.14 -10.41 -0.12
C LEU A 109 3.72 -11.42 0.95
N SER A 110 3.39 -12.64 0.50
CA SER A 110 2.91 -13.70 1.39
C SER A 110 3.94 -14.05 2.48
N VAL A 111 3.45 -14.29 3.70
CA VAL A 111 4.28 -14.83 4.79
C VAL A 111 4.79 -16.25 4.48
N LYS A 112 4.06 -17.01 3.65
CA LYS A 112 4.47 -18.36 3.20
C LYS A 112 5.55 -18.25 2.13
N SER A 113 6.75 -18.79 2.39
CA SER A 113 7.93 -18.68 1.51
C SER A 113 7.67 -19.15 0.08
N GLY A 114 6.95 -20.26 -0.11
CA GLY A 114 6.63 -20.78 -1.45
C GLY A 114 5.75 -19.81 -2.26
N LYS A 115 4.69 -19.23 -1.66
CA LYS A 115 3.85 -18.24 -2.34
C LYS A 115 4.62 -16.94 -2.64
N ARG A 116 5.51 -16.53 -1.71
CA ARG A 116 6.37 -15.36 -1.90
C ARG A 116 7.35 -15.59 -3.05
N ARG A 117 8.00 -16.76 -3.11
CA ARG A 117 8.87 -17.16 -4.22
C ARG A 117 8.12 -17.12 -5.55
N SER A 118 6.94 -17.72 -5.65
CA SER A 118 6.14 -17.70 -6.88
C SER A 118 5.81 -16.28 -7.35
N ALA A 119 5.47 -15.37 -6.43
CA ALA A 119 5.17 -13.97 -6.78
C ALA A 119 6.42 -13.24 -7.30
N LEU A 120 7.58 -13.46 -6.67
CA LEU A 120 8.86 -12.87 -7.10
C LEU A 120 9.34 -13.44 -8.42
N THR A 121 9.21 -14.78 -8.63
CA THR A 121 9.53 -15.42 -9.92
C THR A 121 8.69 -14.82 -11.04
N ALA A 122 7.37 -14.71 -10.84
CA ALA A 122 6.49 -14.10 -11.84
C ALA A 122 6.84 -12.63 -12.14
N ALA A 123 7.35 -11.88 -11.15
CA ALA A 123 7.78 -10.50 -11.36
C ALA A 123 9.10 -10.41 -12.15
N VAL A 124 10.06 -11.32 -11.90
CA VAL A 124 11.33 -11.37 -12.64
C VAL A 124 11.12 -11.83 -14.08
N GLU A 125 10.18 -12.73 -14.33
CA GLU A 125 9.85 -13.26 -15.67
C GLU A 125 8.95 -12.31 -16.49
N SER A 126 8.41 -11.25 -15.86
CA SER A 126 7.52 -10.29 -16.52
C SER A 126 8.30 -9.13 -17.14
N GLU A 127 7.75 -8.56 -18.21
CA GLU A 127 8.20 -7.28 -18.76
C GLU A 127 7.66 -6.07 -17.95
N GLU A 128 6.71 -6.31 -17.03
CA GLU A 128 6.12 -5.29 -16.16
C GLU A 128 6.97 -5.10 -14.91
N THR A 129 6.96 -3.88 -14.35
CA THR A 129 7.54 -3.64 -13.03
C THR A 129 6.64 -4.22 -11.94
N GLY A 130 7.12 -5.23 -11.22
CA GLY A 130 6.45 -5.81 -10.06
C GLY A 130 6.62 -4.91 -8.83
N ILE A 131 5.54 -4.59 -8.13
CA ILE A 131 5.53 -3.73 -6.94
C ILE A 131 4.82 -4.46 -5.80
N PHE A 132 5.46 -4.51 -4.62
CA PHE A 132 4.92 -5.19 -3.47
C PHE A 132 5.17 -4.39 -2.19
N PHE A 133 4.26 -4.50 -1.23
CA PHE A 133 4.52 -4.09 0.15
C PHE A 133 5.25 -5.20 0.89
N GLU A 134 6.18 -4.82 1.76
CA GLU A 134 6.91 -5.78 2.58
C GLU A 134 7.20 -5.23 3.98
N SER A 135 7.32 -6.13 4.93
CA SER A 135 7.69 -5.81 6.31
C SER A 135 9.20 -5.62 6.46
N PRO A 136 9.65 -4.65 7.27
CA PRO A 136 11.08 -4.50 7.59
C PRO A 136 11.68 -5.74 8.25
N HIS A 137 10.86 -6.55 8.93
CA HIS A 137 11.29 -7.81 9.55
C HIS A 137 11.50 -8.95 8.55
N ARG A 138 11.00 -8.82 7.33
CA ARG A 138 11.04 -9.88 6.31
C ARG A 138 11.82 -9.50 5.06
N ILE A 139 12.17 -8.24 4.89
CA ILE A 139 12.81 -7.75 3.65
C ILE A 139 14.08 -8.52 3.31
N VAL A 140 14.94 -8.82 4.29
CA VAL A 140 16.18 -9.58 4.05
C VAL A 140 15.86 -10.98 3.51
N SER A 141 14.94 -11.71 4.13
CA SER A 141 14.52 -13.04 3.66
C SER A 141 13.80 -12.99 2.30
N THR A 142 13.16 -11.90 1.98
CA THR A 142 12.55 -11.67 0.66
C THR A 142 13.60 -11.42 -0.40
N LEU A 143 14.61 -10.61 -0.09
CA LEU A 143 15.75 -10.36 -0.99
C LEU A 143 16.63 -11.61 -1.18
N GLU A 144 16.77 -12.48 -0.17
CA GLU A 144 17.44 -13.77 -0.30
C GLU A 144 16.74 -14.65 -1.34
N ILE A 145 15.41 -14.77 -1.25
CA ILE A 145 14.63 -15.51 -2.23
C ILE A 145 14.77 -14.90 -3.63
N LEU A 146 14.75 -13.57 -3.74
CA LEU A 146 14.88 -12.88 -5.03
C LEU A 146 16.26 -13.10 -5.64
N ALA A 147 17.34 -13.00 -4.86
CA ALA A 147 18.71 -13.24 -5.32
C ALA A 147 18.97 -14.72 -5.70
N GLU A 148 18.25 -15.67 -5.11
CA GLU A 148 18.27 -17.07 -5.53
C GLU A 148 17.54 -17.30 -6.87
N ILE A 149 16.48 -16.53 -7.18
CA ILE A 149 15.74 -16.59 -8.44
C ILE A 149 16.60 -15.97 -9.55
N ASP A 150 17.01 -14.74 -9.37
CA ASP A 150 17.88 -14.00 -10.29
C ASP A 150 18.69 -12.94 -9.51
N PRO A 151 19.99 -13.19 -9.29
CA PRO A 151 20.84 -12.21 -8.59
C PRO A 151 21.04 -10.90 -9.34
N ALA A 152 20.80 -10.89 -10.66
CA ALA A 152 20.92 -9.71 -11.52
C ALA A 152 19.60 -8.93 -11.67
N ALA A 153 18.47 -9.47 -11.18
CA ALA A 153 17.18 -8.78 -11.26
C ALA A 153 17.28 -7.35 -10.70
N ARG A 154 16.80 -6.38 -11.46
CA ARG A 154 16.77 -4.98 -11.03
C ARG A 154 15.81 -4.85 -9.84
N THR A 155 16.32 -4.33 -8.76
CA THR A 155 15.63 -4.26 -7.48
C THR A 155 15.69 -2.86 -6.91
N CYS A 156 14.56 -2.36 -6.43
CA CYS A 156 14.51 -1.12 -5.68
C CYS A 156 13.74 -1.36 -4.37
N VAL A 157 14.34 -0.98 -3.25
CA VAL A 157 13.67 -0.94 -1.96
C VAL A 157 13.45 0.51 -1.58
N ALA A 158 12.21 0.96 -1.67
CA ALA A 158 11.76 2.28 -1.25
C ALA A 158 11.26 2.19 0.19
N ARG A 159 11.77 3.03 1.07
CA ARG A 159 11.50 2.99 2.50
C ARG A 159 11.05 4.35 3.01
N GLU A 160 10.06 4.36 3.93
CA GLU A 160 9.58 5.56 4.63
C GLU A 160 9.24 6.71 3.66
N LEU A 161 8.56 6.36 2.56
CA LEU A 161 8.19 7.31 1.52
C LEU A 161 7.45 8.51 2.08
N THR A 162 7.80 9.70 1.62
CA THR A 162 7.28 11.01 2.05
C THR A 162 7.52 11.37 3.52
N LYS A 163 8.32 10.58 4.25
CA LYS A 163 8.68 10.81 5.65
C LYS A 163 10.13 11.30 5.79
N LYS A 164 10.51 11.71 6.99
CA LYS A 164 11.85 12.25 7.31
C LYS A 164 13.01 11.32 6.90
N PHE A 165 12.78 10.01 6.90
CA PHE A 165 13.80 9.00 6.64
C PHE A 165 13.57 8.27 5.32
N GLU A 166 12.97 8.94 4.35
CA GLU A 166 12.80 8.41 3.00
C GLU A 166 14.13 8.00 2.37
N THR A 167 14.18 6.78 1.86
CA THR A 167 15.33 6.25 1.12
C THR A 167 14.90 5.35 -0.02
N TYR A 168 15.71 5.35 -1.09
CA TYR A 168 15.59 4.43 -2.23
C TYR A 168 16.92 3.71 -2.42
N HIS A 169 16.94 2.41 -2.18
CA HIS A 169 18.10 1.55 -2.44
C HIS A 169 17.87 0.79 -3.75
N ARG A 170 18.64 1.14 -4.77
CA ARG A 170 18.55 0.59 -6.13
C ARG A 170 19.79 -0.20 -6.45
N GLY A 171 19.65 -1.26 -7.24
CA GLY A 171 20.74 -2.11 -7.71
C GLY A 171 20.21 -3.44 -8.20
N THR A 172 21.10 -4.40 -8.32
CA THR A 172 20.74 -5.81 -8.52
C THR A 172 20.19 -6.41 -7.22
N ALA A 173 19.47 -7.52 -7.31
CA ALA A 173 18.97 -8.24 -6.13
C ALA A 173 20.12 -8.61 -5.18
N ALA A 174 21.27 -9.01 -5.73
CA ALA A 174 22.45 -9.34 -4.93
C ALA A 174 23.03 -8.13 -4.17
N GLU A 175 23.15 -6.97 -4.82
CA GLU A 175 23.68 -5.74 -4.22
C GLU A 175 22.76 -5.20 -3.13
N VAL A 176 21.44 -5.15 -3.41
CA VAL A 176 20.44 -4.68 -2.44
C VAL A 176 20.35 -5.63 -1.24
N LEU A 177 20.45 -6.96 -1.46
CA LEU A 177 20.55 -7.93 -0.39
C LEU A 177 21.79 -7.70 0.49
N ALA A 178 22.95 -7.53 -0.12
CA ALA A 178 24.21 -7.31 0.60
C ALA A 178 24.12 -6.07 1.50
N TYR A 179 23.51 -4.99 1.01
CA TYR A 179 23.28 -3.79 1.79
C TYR A 179 22.37 -4.04 3.00
N PHE A 180 21.20 -4.66 2.82
CA PHE A 180 20.24 -4.84 3.90
C PHE A 180 20.65 -5.92 4.92
N LYS A 181 21.55 -6.83 4.59
CA LYS A 181 22.17 -7.75 5.58
C LYS A 181 22.98 -7.01 6.65
N THR A 182 23.59 -5.88 6.30
CA THR A 182 24.40 -5.08 7.21
C THR A 182 23.65 -3.85 7.76
N HIS A 183 22.55 -3.46 7.13
CA HIS A 183 21.75 -2.29 7.50
C HIS A 183 20.26 -2.69 7.66
N PRO A 184 19.88 -3.34 8.75
CA PRO A 184 18.49 -3.75 8.97
C PRO A 184 17.55 -2.54 8.96
N PRO A 185 16.53 -2.53 8.08
CA PRO A 185 15.65 -1.38 7.95
C PRO A 185 14.61 -1.32 9.07
N LYS A 186 14.05 -0.11 9.25
CA LYS A 186 12.85 0.15 10.07
C LYS A 186 11.84 0.89 9.22
N GLY A 187 10.57 0.83 9.63
CA GLY A 187 9.48 1.55 8.98
C GLY A 187 8.84 0.79 7.81
N GLU A 188 8.12 1.49 6.98
CA GLU A 188 7.35 0.93 5.87
C GLU A 188 8.20 0.75 4.62
N ILE A 189 7.98 -0.34 3.91
CA ILE A 189 8.78 -0.72 2.75
C ILE A 189 7.90 -1.06 1.55
N VAL A 190 8.28 -0.52 0.40
CA VAL A 190 7.84 -0.95 -0.92
C VAL A 190 9.03 -1.56 -1.64
N ILE A 191 8.92 -2.80 -2.09
CA ILE A 191 9.92 -3.45 -2.95
C ILE A 191 9.42 -3.46 -4.39
N LEU A 192 10.29 -3.05 -5.32
CA LEU A 192 10.05 -3.10 -6.74
C LEU A 192 11.07 -4.04 -7.39
N VAL A 193 10.59 -4.82 -8.33
CA VAL A 193 11.37 -5.83 -9.06
C VAL A 193 11.10 -5.67 -10.55
N HIS A 194 12.14 -5.72 -11.35
CA HIS A 194 12.07 -5.75 -12.80
C HIS A 194 13.11 -6.74 -13.34
N ALA A 195 12.86 -7.32 -14.50
CA ALA A 195 13.83 -8.19 -15.15
C ALA A 195 15.19 -7.51 -15.30
N ALA A 196 16.27 -8.30 -15.31
CA ALA A 196 17.59 -7.80 -15.67
C ALA A 196 17.59 -7.22 -17.09
N GLU A 197 18.37 -6.18 -17.31
CA GLU A 197 18.63 -5.68 -18.68
C GLU A 197 19.39 -6.75 -19.46
N LYS A 198 18.89 -7.09 -20.67
CA LYS A 198 19.51 -8.06 -21.57
C LYS A 198 20.71 -7.44 -22.29
#